data_db20e255bc275dd8787503a0c2d399a2
#
_entry.id   db20e255bc275dd8787503a0c2d399a2
#
_cell.length_a   1.000
_cell.length_b   1.000
_cell.length_c   1.000
_cell.angle_alpha   90.00
_cell.angle_beta   90.00
_cell.angle_gamma   90.00
#
_symmetry.space_group_name_H-M   'P 1'
#
loop_
_entity.id
_entity.type
_entity.pdbx_description
1 polymer ?
#
loop_
_entity_poly.entity_id
_entity_poly.type
_entity_poly.pdbx_seq_one_letter_code
_entity_poly.pdbx_strand_id
1 'polypeptide(L)'
;MLTIALCDDEAEQRSSIGALLQNYAAARPDRTVKLSVFSSSWDLLSTVEEAGGFSIYVLDVVMPGLSGIDLGVRLREMNHRGAIIYLTISSEFAVDSYAARAFHYLMKPVGPDTLFQVLDQAADHLDQERAASITVKTR
;
A
#
# COMPACT_ATOMS: atom_id res chain seq x y z
N MET A 1 8.31 -10.00 -8.44
CA MET A 1 6.84 -9.80 -8.39
C MET A 1 6.50 -8.68 -7.42
N LEU A 2 5.60 -7.81 -7.81
CA LEU A 2 5.11 -6.72 -6.97
C LEU A 2 3.66 -7.01 -6.58
N THR A 3 3.41 -7.19 -5.29
CA THR A 3 2.05 -7.43 -4.79
C THR A 3 1.50 -6.15 -4.17
N ILE A 4 0.30 -5.76 -4.57
CA ILE A 4 -0.36 -4.55 -4.09
C ILE A 4 -1.68 -4.92 -3.43
N ALA A 5 -1.87 -4.44 -2.20
CA ALA A 5 -3.14 -4.58 -1.49
C ALA A 5 -3.83 -3.21 -1.47
N LEU A 6 -5.06 -3.17 -1.95
CA LEU A 6 -5.91 -1.98 -1.86
C LEU A 6 -6.97 -2.24 -0.80
N CYS A 7 -7.12 -1.32 0.14
CA CYS A 7 -8.16 -1.41 1.16
C CYS A 7 -8.92 -0.09 1.27
N ASP A 8 -10.21 -0.13 0.97
CA ASP A 8 -11.12 1.00 1.03
C ASP A 8 -12.52 0.46 1.23
N ASP A 9 -13.28 1.00 2.18
CA ASP A 9 -14.61 0.50 2.50
C ASP A 9 -15.69 0.97 1.50
N GLU A 10 -15.41 2.01 0.70
CA GLU A 10 -16.35 2.54 -0.28
C GLU A 10 -16.20 1.84 -1.63
N ALA A 11 -17.28 1.22 -2.10
CA ALA A 11 -17.25 0.43 -3.34
C ALA A 11 -16.83 1.24 -4.57
N GLU A 12 -17.31 2.48 -4.68
CA GLU A 12 -16.95 3.35 -5.82
C GLU A 12 -15.47 3.69 -5.81
N GLN A 13 -14.92 3.98 -4.63
CA GLN A 13 -13.51 4.30 -4.49
C GLN A 13 -12.64 3.08 -4.77
N ARG A 14 -13.02 1.91 -4.26
CA ARG A 14 -12.32 0.65 -4.58
C ARG A 14 -12.28 0.42 -6.08
N SER A 15 -13.39 0.63 -6.76
CA SER A 15 -13.49 0.43 -8.20
C SER A 15 -12.59 1.40 -8.97
N SER A 16 -12.67 2.69 -8.64
CA SER A 16 -11.87 3.73 -9.30
C SER A 16 -10.37 3.53 -9.08
N ILE A 17 -9.97 3.34 -7.84
CA ILE A 17 -8.56 3.18 -7.51
C ILE A 17 -8.05 1.84 -8.02
N GLY A 18 -8.86 0.79 -7.91
CA GLY A 18 -8.54 -0.52 -8.46
C GLY A 18 -8.25 -0.46 -9.95
N ALA A 19 -9.06 0.29 -10.71
CA ALA A 19 -8.83 0.49 -12.14
C ALA A 19 -7.50 1.19 -12.42
N LEU A 20 -7.15 2.21 -11.63
CA LEU A 20 -5.86 2.89 -11.75
C LEU A 20 -4.70 1.94 -11.48
N LEU A 21 -4.82 1.09 -10.47
CA LEU A 21 -3.78 0.12 -10.13
C LEU A 21 -3.63 -0.95 -11.20
N GLN A 22 -4.72 -1.38 -11.83
CA GLN A 22 -4.67 -2.29 -12.96
C GLN A 22 -4.04 -1.64 -14.18
N ASN A 23 -4.33 -0.36 -14.42
CA ASN A 23 -3.68 0.40 -15.49
C ASN A 23 -2.19 0.53 -15.24
N TYR A 24 -1.79 0.73 -13.99
CA TYR A 24 -0.38 0.74 -13.63
C TYR A 24 0.30 -0.59 -14.00
N ALA A 25 -0.32 -1.71 -13.65
CA ALA A 25 0.22 -3.02 -13.97
C ALA A 25 0.38 -3.20 -15.49
N ALA A 26 -0.60 -2.77 -16.27
CA ALA A 26 -0.55 -2.83 -17.73
C ALA A 26 0.53 -1.93 -18.32
N ALA A 27 0.80 -0.79 -17.67
CA ALA A 27 1.80 0.18 -18.12
C ALA A 27 3.24 -0.21 -17.72
N ARG A 28 3.41 -1.28 -16.96
CA ARG A 28 4.73 -1.78 -16.51
C ARG A 28 4.88 -3.25 -16.87
N PRO A 29 4.95 -3.57 -18.18
CA PRO A 29 4.96 -4.98 -18.63
C PRO A 29 6.22 -5.75 -18.23
N ASP A 30 7.30 -5.05 -17.89
CA ASP A 30 8.56 -5.65 -17.42
C ASP A 30 8.51 -6.09 -15.95
N ARG A 31 7.40 -5.79 -15.27
CA ARG A 31 7.23 -6.11 -13.85
C ARG A 31 5.92 -6.88 -13.67
N THR A 32 6.00 -8.01 -12.98
CA THR A 32 4.79 -8.76 -12.63
C THR A 32 4.12 -8.07 -11.44
N VAL A 33 2.89 -7.59 -11.63
CA VAL A 33 2.12 -6.90 -10.61
C VAL A 33 0.85 -7.70 -10.33
N LYS A 34 0.62 -8.00 -9.05
CA LYS A 34 -0.58 -8.71 -8.62
C LYS A 34 -1.35 -7.84 -7.64
N LEU A 35 -2.62 -7.59 -7.94
CA LEU A 35 -3.50 -6.74 -7.13
C LEU A 35 -4.48 -7.59 -6.34
N SER A 36 -4.62 -7.28 -5.04
CA SER A 36 -5.66 -7.83 -4.18
C SER A 36 -6.44 -6.67 -3.58
N VAL A 37 -7.77 -6.79 -3.53
CA VAL A 37 -8.66 -5.71 -3.12
C VAL A 37 -9.46 -6.14 -1.89
N PHE A 38 -9.51 -5.27 -0.89
CA PHE A 38 -10.18 -5.53 0.38
C PHE A 38 -11.15 -4.40 0.70
N SER A 39 -12.29 -4.75 1.26
CA SER A 39 -13.30 -3.79 1.71
C SER A 39 -13.25 -3.52 3.21
N SER A 40 -12.42 -4.26 3.93
CA SER A 40 -12.33 -4.20 5.40
C SER A 40 -10.89 -4.35 5.85
N SER A 41 -10.50 -3.53 6.83
CA SER A 41 -9.18 -3.62 7.47
C SER A 41 -8.94 -4.99 8.10
N TRP A 42 -9.98 -5.56 8.71
CA TRP A 42 -9.89 -6.86 9.35
C TRP A 42 -9.62 -7.99 8.36
N ASP A 43 -10.23 -7.91 7.17
CA ASP A 43 -10.00 -8.89 6.11
C ASP A 43 -8.56 -8.83 5.62
N LEU A 44 -8.03 -7.63 5.45
CA LEU A 44 -6.63 -7.46 5.05
C LEU A 44 -5.70 -8.03 6.12
N LEU A 45 -5.93 -7.71 7.39
CA LEU A 45 -5.09 -8.22 8.48
C LEU A 45 -5.13 -9.75 8.54
N SER A 46 -6.30 -10.35 8.42
CA SER A 46 -6.43 -11.81 8.42
C SER A 46 -5.63 -12.44 7.28
N THR A 47 -5.72 -11.85 6.10
CA THR A 47 -4.97 -12.34 4.93
C THR A 47 -3.46 -12.26 5.16
N VAL A 48 -2.99 -11.14 5.73
CA VAL A 48 -1.56 -10.96 6.00
C VAL A 48 -1.07 -11.94 7.06
N GLU A 49 -1.87 -12.18 8.10
CA GLU A 49 -1.53 -13.15 9.14
C GLU A 49 -1.39 -14.56 8.58
N GLU A 50 -2.27 -14.94 7.65
CA GLU A 50 -2.31 -16.30 7.10
C GLU A 50 -1.31 -16.53 5.95
N ALA A 51 -1.17 -15.52 5.08
CA ALA A 51 -0.45 -15.68 3.81
C ALA A 51 0.79 -14.81 3.66
N GLY A 52 1.05 -13.92 4.62
CA GLY A 52 2.17 -12.99 4.56
C GLY A 52 1.80 -11.62 4.00
N GLY A 53 2.76 -10.71 4.01
CA GLY A 53 2.54 -9.32 3.64
C GLY A 53 2.58 -9.06 2.14
N PHE A 54 2.26 -7.82 1.79
CA PHE A 54 2.28 -7.31 0.41
C PHE A 54 3.47 -6.38 0.22
N SER A 55 3.85 -6.17 -1.03
CA SER A 55 4.92 -5.22 -1.37
C SER A 55 4.48 -3.78 -1.10
N ILE A 56 3.25 -3.46 -1.49
CA ILE A 56 2.68 -2.12 -1.36
C ILE A 56 1.26 -2.24 -0.81
N TYR A 57 0.95 -1.36 0.14
CA TYR A 57 -0.41 -1.22 0.67
C TYR A 57 -0.95 0.15 0.28
N VAL A 58 -2.08 0.20 -0.40
CA VAL A 58 -2.80 1.43 -0.72
C VAL A 58 -4.04 1.45 0.16
N LEU A 59 -4.05 2.31 1.16
CA LEU A 59 -5.04 2.28 2.24
C LEU A 59 -5.76 3.62 2.35
N ASP A 60 -7.09 3.56 2.53
CA ASP A 60 -7.82 4.74 3.02
C ASP A 60 -7.58 4.85 4.52
N VAL A 61 -7.68 6.07 5.05
CA VAL A 61 -7.51 6.33 6.48
C VAL A 61 -8.84 6.15 7.23
N VAL A 62 -9.89 6.77 6.73
CA VAL A 62 -11.18 6.79 7.42
C VAL A 62 -12.01 5.60 7.00
N MET A 63 -12.02 4.58 7.84
CA MET A 63 -12.79 3.36 7.60
C MET A 63 -13.47 2.94 8.90
N PRO A 64 -14.67 2.34 8.84
CA PRO A 64 -15.34 1.86 10.04
C PRO A 64 -14.57 0.73 10.72
N GLY A 65 -14.65 0.67 12.03
CA GLY A 65 -13.89 -0.29 12.80
C GLY A 65 -12.44 0.12 12.96
N LEU A 66 -11.54 -0.57 12.28
CA LEU A 66 -10.11 -0.26 12.34
C LEU A 66 -9.74 0.76 11.26
N SER A 67 -9.24 1.94 11.68
CA SER A 67 -8.83 2.98 10.74
C SER A 67 -7.61 2.53 9.93
N GLY A 68 -7.35 3.20 8.81
CA GLY A 68 -6.16 2.91 8.01
C GLY A 68 -4.86 3.17 8.74
N ILE A 69 -4.82 4.17 9.63
CA ILE A 69 -3.64 4.44 10.46
C ILE A 69 -3.39 3.27 11.42
N ASP A 70 -4.41 2.84 12.15
CA ASP A 70 -4.29 1.72 13.08
C ASP A 70 -3.95 0.42 12.34
N LEU A 71 -4.53 0.22 11.17
CA LEU A 71 -4.19 -0.91 10.30
C LEU A 71 -2.70 -0.90 9.96
N GLY A 72 -2.17 0.25 9.55
CA GLY A 72 -0.76 0.40 9.22
C GLY A 72 0.15 0.11 10.41
N VAL A 73 -0.22 0.59 11.59
CA VAL A 73 0.54 0.34 12.83
C VAL A 73 0.57 -1.16 13.12
N ARG A 74 -0.55 -1.85 13.00
CA ARG A 74 -0.62 -3.30 13.22
C ARG A 74 0.22 -4.07 12.21
N LEU A 75 0.24 -3.63 10.95
CA LEU A 75 1.10 -4.25 9.94
C LEU A 75 2.57 -4.12 10.33
N ARG A 76 2.98 -2.97 10.85
CA ARG A 76 4.36 -2.77 11.32
C ARG A 76 4.68 -3.64 12.54
N GLU A 77 3.74 -3.79 13.45
CA GLU A 77 3.90 -4.66 14.62
C GLU A 77 4.09 -6.12 14.22
N MET A 78 3.55 -6.52 13.07
CA MET A 78 3.74 -7.86 12.52
C MET A 78 5.03 -7.97 11.69
N ASN A 79 5.90 -6.97 11.75
CA ASN A 79 7.18 -6.90 11.01
C ASN A 79 7.04 -6.88 9.50
N HIS A 80 5.92 -6.42 8.97
CA HIS A 80 5.76 -6.29 7.53
C HIS A 80 6.39 -4.98 7.05
N ARG A 81 7.19 -5.07 5.99
CA ARG A 81 8.00 -3.97 5.47
C ARG A 81 7.49 -3.38 4.17
N GLY A 82 6.33 -3.82 3.71
CA GLY A 82 5.73 -3.28 2.51
C GLY A 82 5.53 -1.76 2.64
N ALA A 83 5.61 -1.05 1.52
CA ALA A 83 5.40 0.40 1.51
C ALA A 83 3.92 0.69 1.74
N ILE A 84 3.62 1.57 2.68
CA ILE A 84 2.25 2.00 2.97
C ILE A 84 2.03 3.35 2.32
N ILE A 85 1.05 3.43 1.41
CA ILE A 85 0.62 4.65 0.76
C ILE A 85 -0.81 4.91 1.18
N TYR A 86 -1.02 5.99 1.93
CA TYR A 86 -2.37 6.42 2.27
C TYR A 86 -2.96 7.24 1.15
N LEU A 87 -4.21 6.96 0.82
CA LEU A 87 -4.95 7.65 -0.23
C LEU A 87 -6.33 7.97 0.33
N THR A 88 -6.56 9.23 0.71
CA THR A 88 -7.72 9.62 1.51
C THR A 88 -8.19 11.04 1.16
N ILE A 89 -9.44 11.35 1.51
CA ILE A 89 -9.99 12.71 1.35
C ILE A 89 -9.59 13.65 2.48
N SER A 90 -9.02 13.14 3.56
CA SER A 90 -8.71 13.93 4.75
C SER A 90 -7.21 14.14 4.93
N SER A 91 -6.78 15.41 5.10
CA SER A 91 -5.40 15.74 5.44
C SER A 91 -5.15 15.69 6.95
N GLU A 92 -6.19 15.50 7.75
CA GLU A 92 -6.17 15.55 9.22
C GLU A 92 -5.20 14.56 9.84
N PHE A 93 -5.02 13.42 9.20
CA PHE A 93 -4.27 12.30 9.75
C PHE A 93 -2.85 12.17 9.19
N ALA A 94 -2.40 13.19 8.44
CA ALA A 94 -1.07 13.12 7.81
C ALA A 94 0.05 12.95 8.86
N VAL A 95 -0.03 13.65 9.98
CA VAL A 95 0.94 13.53 11.06
C VAL A 95 0.87 12.14 11.70
N ASP A 96 -0.35 11.62 11.90
CA ASP A 96 -0.55 10.30 12.50
C ASP A 96 0.02 9.18 11.64
N SER A 97 0.13 9.40 10.33
CA SER A 97 0.66 8.39 9.40
C SER A 97 2.13 8.04 9.69
N TYR A 98 2.86 8.90 10.39
CA TYR A 98 4.24 8.61 10.79
C TYR A 98 4.33 7.39 11.72
N ALA A 99 3.30 7.17 12.57
CA ALA A 99 3.28 6.01 13.45
C ALA A 99 3.25 4.69 12.66
N ALA A 100 2.69 4.68 11.47
CA ALA A 100 2.67 3.53 10.58
C ALA A 100 3.89 3.51 9.64
N ARG A 101 4.78 4.47 9.74
CA ARG A 101 5.92 4.65 8.83
C ARG A 101 5.46 4.63 7.37
N ALA A 102 4.47 5.47 7.08
CA ALA A 102 3.92 5.57 5.74
C ALA A 102 4.99 6.05 4.74
N PHE A 103 4.97 5.44 3.56
CA PHE A 103 5.85 5.85 2.47
C PHE A 103 5.38 7.16 1.86
N HIS A 104 4.06 7.28 1.67
CA HIS A 104 3.43 8.51 1.15
C HIS A 104 2.02 8.67 1.70
N TYR A 105 1.56 9.91 1.73
CA TYR A 105 0.20 10.28 2.13
C TYR A 105 -0.38 11.16 1.02
N LEU A 106 -1.32 10.62 0.26
CA LEU A 106 -1.89 11.29 -0.91
C LEU A 106 -3.35 11.65 -0.68
N MET A 107 -3.74 12.81 -1.21
CA MET A 107 -5.13 13.28 -1.13
C MET A 107 -5.91 12.82 -2.36
N LYS A 108 -7.15 12.39 -2.14
CA LYS A 108 -8.12 12.15 -3.23
C LYS A 108 -8.71 13.48 -3.68
N PRO A 109 -9.05 13.63 -4.97
CA PRO A 109 -8.83 12.66 -6.04
C PRO A 109 -7.37 12.65 -6.50
N VAL A 110 -6.84 11.46 -6.78
CA VAL A 110 -5.47 11.32 -7.27
C VAL A 110 -5.50 11.00 -8.77
N GLY A 111 -4.64 11.67 -9.52
CA GLY A 111 -4.48 11.38 -10.95
C GLY A 111 -3.53 10.22 -11.17
N PRO A 112 -3.58 9.60 -12.37
CA PRO A 112 -2.71 8.47 -12.67
C PRO A 112 -1.23 8.82 -12.62
N ASP A 113 -0.84 10.00 -13.09
CA ASP A 113 0.57 10.40 -13.12
C ASP A 113 1.18 10.43 -11.72
N THR A 114 0.49 11.05 -10.76
CA THR A 114 0.95 11.14 -9.39
C THR A 114 1.01 9.76 -8.74
N LEU A 115 -0.05 8.97 -8.90
CA LEU A 115 -0.11 7.64 -8.30
C LEU A 115 0.97 6.72 -8.89
N PHE A 116 1.14 6.73 -10.22
CA PHE A 116 2.14 5.90 -10.89
C PHE A 116 3.55 6.26 -10.44
N GLN A 117 3.84 7.56 -10.29
CA GLN A 117 5.13 8.02 -9.81
C GLN A 117 5.43 7.50 -8.40
N VAL A 118 4.46 7.59 -7.51
CA VAL A 118 4.61 7.11 -6.13
C VAL A 118 4.78 5.59 -6.09
N LEU A 119 4.02 4.87 -6.91
CA LEU A 119 4.16 3.40 -7.00
C LEU A 119 5.55 3.00 -7.52
N ASP A 120 6.06 3.70 -8.53
CA ASP A 120 7.42 3.45 -9.03
C ASP A 120 8.47 3.73 -7.96
N GLN A 121 8.32 4.81 -7.22
CA GLN A 121 9.24 5.14 -6.13
C GLN A 121 9.22 4.06 -5.05
N ALA A 122 8.03 3.58 -4.69
CA ALA A 122 7.89 2.52 -3.69
C ALA A 122 8.52 1.22 -4.17
N ALA A 123 8.28 0.84 -5.42
CA ALA A 123 8.84 -0.37 -5.99
C ALA A 123 10.38 -0.30 -6.03
N ASP A 124 10.94 0.84 -6.45
CA ASP A 124 12.38 1.04 -6.50
C ASP A 124 13.01 1.00 -5.11
N HIS A 125 12.35 1.60 -4.13
CA HIS A 125 12.81 1.58 -2.73
C HIS A 125 12.85 0.14 -2.19
N LEU A 126 11.83 -0.65 -2.47
CA LEU A 126 11.77 -2.06 -2.03
C LEU A 126 12.85 -2.89 -2.71
N ASP A 127 13.14 -2.64 -3.98
CA ASP A 127 14.21 -3.32 -4.70
C ASP A 127 15.57 -2.98 -4.10
N GLN A 128 15.79 -1.72 -3.74
CA GLN A 128 17.03 -1.26 -3.11
C GLN A 128 17.21 -1.89 -1.72
N GLU A 129 16.17 -1.96 -0.92
CA GLU A 129 16.22 -2.60 0.39
C GLU A 129 16.56 -4.08 0.27
N ARG A 130 15.98 -4.77 -0.71
CA ARG A 130 16.25 -6.18 -0.96
C ARG A 130 17.71 -6.39 -1.35
N ALA A 131 18.23 -5.56 -2.24
CA ALA A 131 19.63 -5.63 -2.66
C ALA A 131 20.57 -5.38 -1.50
N ALA A 132 20.30 -4.37 -0.67
CA ALA A 132 21.11 -4.06 0.50
C ALA A 132 21.10 -5.21 1.52
N SER A 133 19.93 -5.83 1.74
CA SER A 133 19.78 -6.97 2.63
C SER A 133 20.58 -8.18 2.15
N ILE A 134 20.56 -8.46 0.86
CA ILE A 134 21.35 -9.54 0.25
C ILE A 134 22.84 -9.26 0.42
N THR A 135 23.27 -8.03 0.17
CA THR A 135 24.68 -7.63 0.32
C THR A 135 25.16 -7.83 1.76
N VAL A 136 24.36 -7.44 2.73
CA VAL A 136 24.68 -7.62 4.16
C VAL A 136 24.79 -9.11 4.50
N LYS A 137 23.89 -9.93 3.98
CA LYS A 137 23.87 -11.38 4.26
C LYS A 137 25.07 -12.13 3.68
N THR A 138 25.63 -11.65 2.59
CA THR A 138 26.77 -12.29 1.94
C THR A 138 28.11 -11.96 2.59
N ARG A 139 28.08 -11.06 3.53
CA ARG A 139 29.28 -10.72 4.30
C ARG A 139 29.38 -11.61 5.53
#